data_dd80d29ec2874f4d79b28355f6e3701a
#
_entry.id   dd80d29ec2874f4d79b28355f6e3701a
#
_cell.length_a   1.000
_cell.length_b   1.000
_cell.length_c   1.000
_cell.angle_alpha   90.00
_cell.angle_beta   90.00
_cell.angle_gamma   90.00
#
_symmetry.space_group_name_H-M   'P 1'
#
loop_
_entity.id
_entity.type
_entity.pdbx_description
1 polymer ?
#
loop_
_entity_poly.entity_id
_entity_poly.type
_entity_poly.pdbx_seq_one_letter_code
_entity_poly.pdbx_strand_id
1 'polypeptide(L)'
;MSNRDELADALFAAGERTDERLWRMPLDEEYRELIKGKDADIKNSGGRGASTIVGGMFLKEFVSDDVPWAHLDIAAVADSSDGNPICQPGGTGFGVRLLVDWIRSL
;
A
#
# COMPACT_ATOMS: atom_id res chain seq x y z
N MET A 1 -1.59 -3.15 -3.04
CA MET A 1 -2.28 -2.85 -4.32
C MET A 1 -1.25 -2.44 -5.35
N SER A 2 -1.45 -2.79 -6.62
CA SER A 2 -0.53 -2.41 -7.71
C SER A 2 -1.26 -2.39 -9.04
N ASN A 3 -0.78 -1.59 -9.99
CA ASN A 3 -1.24 -1.57 -11.37
C ASN A 3 -0.46 -2.55 -12.28
N ARG A 4 0.45 -3.36 -11.72
CA ARG A 4 1.22 -4.42 -12.42
C ARG A 4 1.29 -5.66 -11.54
N ASP A 5 0.98 -6.80 -12.12
CA ASP A 5 1.01 -8.09 -11.41
C ASP A 5 2.43 -8.46 -11.02
N GLU A 6 3.38 -8.30 -11.93
CA GLU A 6 4.78 -8.63 -11.69
C GLU A 6 5.37 -7.83 -10.51
N LEU A 7 5.02 -6.55 -10.39
CA LEU A 7 5.45 -5.73 -9.26
C LEU A 7 4.79 -6.18 -7.95
N ALA A 8 3.49 -6.50 -7.99
CA ALA A 8 2.77 -6.99 -6.82
C ALA A 8 3.36 -8.32 -6.32
N ASP A 9 3.65 -9.25 -7.23
CA ASP A 9 4.19 -10.57 -6.91
C ASP A 9 5.64 -10.48 -6.41
N ALA A 10 6.45 -9.60 -6.98
CA ALA A 10 7.81 -9.35 -6.51
C ALA A 10 7.85 -8.78 -5.09
N LEU A 11 6.99 -7.80 -4.78
CA LEU A 11 6.85 -7.24 -3.44
C LEU A 11 6.30 -8.27 -2.44
N PHE A 12 5.31 -9.07 -2.86
CA PHE A 12 4.78 -10.15 -2.04
C PHE A 12 5.88 -11.15 -1.67
N ALA A 13 6.65 -11.61 -2.65
CA ALA A 13 7.76 -12.55 -2.43
C ALA A 13 8.85 -11.96 -1.51
N ALA A 14 9.16 -10.67 -1.62
CA ALA A 14 10.07 -9.97 -0.71
C ALA A 14 9.50 -9.92 0.72
N GLY A 15 8.21 -9.70 0.86
CA GLY A 15 7.51 -9.72 2.16
C GLY A 15 7.61 -11.09 2.84
N GLU A 16 7.44 -12.18 2.10
CA GLU A 16 7.59 -13.55 2.62
C GLU A 16 9.04 -13.84 3.07
N ARG A 17 10.04 -13.39 2.31
CA ARG A 17 11.46 -13.58 2.69
C ARG A 17 11.89 -12.79 3.92
N THR A 18 11.25 -11.65 4.16
CA THR A 18 11.63 -10.73 5.25
C THR A 18 10.73 -10.83 6.49
N ASP A 19 9.71 -11.71 6.44
CA ASP A 19 8.63 -11.79 7.43
C ASP A 19 7.88 -10.46 7.63
N GLU A 20 7.83 -9.63 6.58
CA GLU A 20 7.00 -8.44 6.47
C GLU A 20 5.84 -8.74 5.50
N ARG A 21 4.94 -9.62 5.91
CA ARG A 21 3.92 -10.21 5.04
C ARG A 21 2.97 -9.17 4.48
N LEU A 22 2.67 -9.32 3.20
CA LEU A 22 1.71 -8.50 2.49
C LEU A 22 0.44 -9.29 2.17
N TRP A 23 -0.68 -8.59 2.16
CA TRP A 23 -1.94 -9.10 1.61
C TRP A 23 -2.29 -8.27 0.39
N ARG A 24 -2.41 -8.92 -0.77
CA ARG A 24 -2.77 -8.21 -2.00
C ARG A 24 -4.24 -7.81 -1.98
N MET A 25 -4.50 -6.50 -1.98
CA MET A 25 -5.83 -5.94 -2.12
C MET A 25 -6.09 -5.55 -3.59
N PRO A 26 -7.35 -5.65 -4.08
CA PRO A 26 -7.69 -5.24 -5.44
C PRO A 26 -7.49 -3.74 -5.64
N LEU A 27 -7.20 -3.35 -6.88
CA LEU A 27 -7.23 -1.97 -7.35
C LEU A 27 -8.37 -1.93 -8.39
N ASP A 28 -9.60 -1.74 -7.91
CA ASP A 28 -10.81 -1.86 -8.72
C ASP A 28 -11.37 -0.46 -9.03
N GLU A 29 -11.58 -0.20 -10.32
CA GLU A 29 -12.08 1.09 -10.82
C GLU A 29 -13.45 1.47 -10.26
N GLU A 30 -14.28 0.52 -9.82
CA GLU A 30 -15.56 0.82 -9.18
C GLU A 30 -15.39 1.68 -7.92
N TYR A 31 -14.29 1.53 -7.19
CA TYR A 31 -14.00 2.35 -6.00
C TYR A 31 -13.62 3.79 -6.32
N ARG A 32 -13.28 4.09 -7.58
CA ARG A 32 -13.02 5.46 -8.03
C ARG A 32 -14.22 6.37 -7.88
N GLU A 33 -15.42 5.83 -8.02
CA GLU A 33 -16.67 6.59 -7.83
C GLU A 33 -16.77 7.20 -6.42
N LEU A 34 -16.17 6.54 -5.40
CA LEU A 34 -16.19 7.01 -4.02
C LEU A 34 -15.34 8.27 -3.79
N ILE A 35 -14.38 8.53 -4.66
CA ILE A 35 -13.51 9.71 -4.58
C ILE A 35 -13.90 10.83 -5.56
N LYS A 36 -14.94 10.67 -6.37
CA LYS A 36 -15.44 11.75 -7.22
C LYS A 36 -15.89 12.95 -6.39
N GLY A 37 -15.37 14.13 -6.73
CA GLY A 37 -15.75 15.39 -6.14
C GLY A 37 -17.05 15.94 -6.74
N LYS A 38 -17.69 16.86 -6.03
CA LYS A 38 -18.79 17.70 -6.58
C LYS A 38 -18.25 19.07 -7.01
N ASP A 39 -17.32 19.60 -6.23
CA ASP A 39 -16.77 20.94 -6.36
C ASP A 39 -15.28 20.93 -6.80
N ALA A 40 -14.68 19.75 -6.84
CA ALA A 40 -13.32 19.49 -7.28
C ALA A 40 -13.28 18.19 -8.10
N ASP A 41 -12.20 17.94 -8.84
CA ASP A 41 -12.04 16.75 -9.69
C ASP A 41 -12.15 15.47 -8.86
N ILE A 42 -11.46 15.45 -7.72
CA ILE A 42 -11.54 14.37 -6.73
C ILE A 42 -11.59 14.95 -5.31
N LYS A 43 -12.14 14.16 -4.38
CA LYS A 43 -12.06 14.42 -2.94
C LYS A 43 -11.05 13.48 -2.29
N ASN A 44 -10.37 13.94 -1.26
CA ASN A 44 -9.30 13.19 -0.58
C ASN A 44 -9.80 12.14 0.43
N SER A 45 -11.09 11.83 0.44
CA SER A 45 -11.66 10.77 1.27
C SER A 45 -12.93 10.23 0.64
N GLY A 46 -13.06 8.92 0.56
CA GLY A 46 -14.27 8.21 0.09
C GLY A 46 -15.22 7.80 1.21
N GLY A 47 -14.95 8.20 2.46
CA GLY A 47 -15.73 7.76 3.62
C GLY A 47 -15.12 6.54 4.31
N ARG A 48 -15.91 5.82 5.12
CA ARG A 48 -15.42 4.71 5.95
C ARG A 48 -15.38 3.36 5.23
N GLY A 49 -16.18 3.18 4.17
CA GLY A 49 -16.23 1.91 3.43
C GLY A 49 -14.98 1.72 2.57
N ALA A 50 -14.40 0.52 2.56
CA ALA A 50 -13.25 0.13 1.74
C ALA A 50 -12.06 1.13 1.79
N SER A 51 -11.82 1.77 2.93
CA SER A 51 -10.90 2.91 3.07
C SER A 51 -9.49 2.63 2.55
N THR A 52 -8.95 1.45 2.76
CA THR A 52 -7.64 1.03 2.24
C THR A 52 -7.60 1.02 0.71
N ILE A 53 -8.63 0.45 0.05
CA ILE A 53 -8.71 0.42 -1.41
C ILE A 53 -8.93 1.83 -1.96
N VAL A 54 -9.82 2.59 -1.34
CA VAL A 54 -10.12 3.98 -1.72
C VAL A 54 -8.87 4.87 -1.58
N GLY A 55 -8.06 4.68 -0.54
CA GLY A 55 -6.78 5.37 -0.37
C GLY A 55 -5.80 5.04 -1.51
N GLY A 56 -5.71 3.78 -1.90
CA GLY A 56 -4.93 3.35 -3.06
C GLY A 56 -5.43 3.97 -4.37
N MET A 57 -6.76 3.97 -4.60
CA MET A 57 -7.36 4.59 -5.78
C MET A 57 -7.09 6.10 -5.84
N PHE A 58 -7.21 6.80 -4.70
CA PHE A 58 -6.88 8.22 -4.62
C PHE A 58 -5.43 8.50 -5.04
N LEU A 59 -4.47 7.76 -4.51
CA LEU A 59 -3.06 7.94 -4.84
C LEU A 59 -2.76 7.59 -6.31
N LYS A 60 -3.45 6.59 -6.86
CA LYS A 60 -3.30 6.18 -8.26
C LYS A 60 -3.66 7.30 -9.25
N GLU A 61 -4.59 8.20 -8.91
CA GLU A 61 -4.96 9.35 -9.76
C GLU A 61 -3.77 10.28 -10.09
N PHE A 62 -2.72 10.25 -9.30
CA PHE A 62 -1.52 11.07 -9.48
C PHE A 62 -0.39 10.35 -10.20
N VAL A 63 -0.61 9.12 -10.65
CA VAL A 63 0.40 8.27 -11.30
C VAL A 63 -0.05 7.93 -12.71
N SER A 64 0.81 8.20 -13.71
CA SER A 64 0.59 7.78 -15.09
C SER A 64 0.44 6.26 -15.22
N ASP A 65 -0.42 5.81 -16.14
CA ASP A 65 -0.70 4.38 -16.32
C ASP A 65 0.48 3.56 -16.85
N ASP A 66 1.43 4.21 -17.52
CA ASP A 66 2.68 3.61 -18.01
C ASP A 66 3.71 3.37 -16.91
N VAL A 67 3.57 4.03 -15.75
CA VAL A 67 4.49 3.85 -14.62
C VAL A 67 4.08 2.66 -13.76
N PRO A 68 4.94 1.65 -13.57
CA PRO A 68 4.71 0.60 -12.59
C PRO A 68 4.59 1.20 -11.18
N TRP A 69 3.48 0.95 -10.54
CA TRP A 69 3.15 1.58 -9.26
C TRP A 69 2.59 0.57 -8.27
N ALA A 70 2.94 0.74 -7.01
CA ALA A 70 2.36 0.00 -5.90
C ALA A 70 2.11 0.92 -4.69
N HIS A 71 1.04 0.65 -3.98
CA HIS A 71 0.71 1.24 -2.69
C HIS A 71 0.72 0.15 -1.61
N LEU A 72 1.45 0.40 -0.54
CA LEU A 72 1.46 -0.42 0.67
C LEU A 72 0.76 0.37 1.78
N ASP A 73 -0.42 -0.08 2.20
CA ASP A 73 -1.08 0.46 3.39
C ASP A 73 -0.48 -0.23 4.62
N ILE A 74 0.23 0.53 5.42
CA ILE A 74 0.90 0.04 6.64
C ILE A 74 0.24 0.52 7.93
N ALA A 75 -0.92 1.15 7.86
CA ALA A 75 -1.58 1.76 9.01
C ALA A 75 -1.74 0.82 10.21
N ALA A 76 -2.02 -0.47 9.96
CA ALA A 76 -2.21 -1.46 11.02
C ALA A 76 -0.91 -2.01 11.63
N VAL A 77 0.25 -1.75 11.01
CA VAL A 77 1.55 -2.36 11.39
C VAL A 77 2.66 -1.33 11.57
N ALA A 78 2.38 -0.06 11.35
CA ALA A 78 3.37 1.02 11.40
C ALA A 78 3.86 1.33 12.82
N ASP A 79 3.06 0.99 13.82
CA ASP A 79 3.36 1.27 15.23
C ASP A 79 3.09 0.06 16.11
N SER A 80 3.84 -0.07 17.20
CA SER A 80 3.65 -1.10 18.24
C SER A 80 3.79 -0.47 19.61
N SER A 81 2.71 -0.46 20.40
CA SER A 81 2.71 0.09 21.76
C SER A 81 3.65 -0.66 22.72
N ASP A 82 3.78 -1.96 22.52
CA ASP A 82 4.56 -2.84 23.40
C ASP A 82 5.93 -3.22 22.83
N GLY A 83 6.18 -2.84 21.59
CA GLY A 83 7.32 -3.34 20.83
C GLY A 83 7.18 -4.81 20.43
N ASN A 84 8.24 -5.38 19.88
CA ASN A 84 8.34 -6.80 19.55
C ASN A 84 9.83 -7.20 19.52
N PRO A 85 10.19 -8.49 19.26
CA PRO A 85 11.60 -8.92 19.31
C PRO A 85 12.58 -8.17 18.41
N ILE A 86 12.07 -7.42 17.44
CA ILE A 86 12.90 -6.67 16.45
C ILE A 86 12.73 -5.15 16.51
N CYS A 87 11.79 -4.62 17.30
CA CYS A 87 11.63 -3.18 17.47
C CYS A 87 11.23 -2.80 18.91
N GLN A 88 11.71 -1.64 19.36
CA GLN A 88 11.24 -0.99 20.59
C GLN A 88 9.78 -0.51 20.42
N PRO A 89 9.06 -0.17 21.53
CA PRO A 89 7.80 0.54 21.45
C PRO A 89 7.89 1.78 20.56
N GLY A 90 6.89 1.99 19.69
CA GLY A 90 6.86 3.06 18.70
C GLY A 90 6.85 2.55 17.27
N GLY A 91 7.42 3.31 16.34
CA GLY A 91 7.45 2.96 14.92
C GLY A 91 8.17 1.64 14.64
N THR A 92 7.52 0.74 13.91
CA THR A 92 8.03 -0.62 13.64
C THR A 92 9.07 -0.68 12.53
N GLY A 93 9.11 0.32 11.65
CA GLY A 93 9.91 0.29 10.42
C GLY A 93 9.41 -0.75 9.39
N PHE A 94 8.14 -1.22 9.52
CA PHE A 94 7.55 -2.15 8.56
C PHE A 94 7.69 -1.63 7.13
N GLY A 95 8.09 -2.50 6.23
CA GLY A 95 8.35 -2.20 4.82
C GLY A 95 9.80 -1.88 4.49
N VAL A 96 10.62 -1.47 5.46
CA VAL A 96 12.04 -1.13 5.20
C VAL A 96 12.82 -2.36 4.73
N ARG A 97 12.72 -3.48 5.44
CA ARG A 97 13.41 -4.72 5.09
C ARG A 97 12.89 -5.30 3.78
N LEU A 98 11.58 -5.30 3.61
CA LEU A 98 10.91 -5.75 2.40
C LEU A 98 11.39 -4.97 1.17
N LEU A 99 11.39 -3.65 1.24
CA LEU A 99 11.80 -2.80 0.11
C LEU A 99 13.30 -2.93 -0.19
N VAL A 100 14.14 -3.05 0.83
CA VAL A 100 15.58 -3.31 0.64
C VAL A 100 15.82 -4.66 -0.03
N ASP A 101 15.12 -5.72 0.39
CA ASP A 101 15.21 -7.05 -0.20
C ASP A 101 14.73 -7.04 -1.66
N TRP A 102 13.60 -6.41 -1.93
CA TRP A 102 13.06 -6.25 -3.27
C TRP A 102 14.04 -5.50 -4.18
N ILE A 103 14.56 -4.34 -3.77
CA ILE A 103 15.52 -3.55 -4.56
C ILE A 103 16.78 -4.35 -4.87
N ARG A 104 17.28 -5.14 -3.91
CA ARG A 104 18.46 -6.00 -4.12
C ARG A 104 18.20 -7.17 -5.08
N SER A 105 16.95 -7.51 -5.33
CA SER A 105 16.56 -8.56 -6.25
C SER A 105 16.38 -8.10 -7.71
N LEU A 106 16.42 -6.79 -7.96
CA LEU A 106 16.34 -6.19 -9.30
C LEU A 106 17.67 -6.36 -10.05
#